data_5da254caee166fe046ce0eb9e83e6047
#
_entry.id   5da254caee166fe046ce0eb9e83e6047
#
_cell.length_a   1.000
_cell.length_b   1.000
_cell.length_c   1.000
_cell.angle_alpha   90.00
_cell.angle_beta   90.00
_cell.angle_gamma   90.00
#
_symmetry.space_group_name_H-M   'P 1'
#
loop_
_entity.id
_entity.type
_entity.pdbx_description
1 polymer ?
#
loop_
_entity_poly.entity_id
_entity_poly.type
_entity_poly.pdbx_seq_one_letter_code
_entity_poly.pdbx_strand_id
1 'polypeptide(L)'
;MFPLPTTRDDVYLHAPLFEEKITLDSIFSAISKSGHDVLLLGGKLSAATRKRAADFGLELIDYYCREELQIANAIPTTEGAIALAMQHFPYTLHHSRCTVLGYGRIGKILSHTLHALGANVCVVARKESDFAWIDADGCTPVALGNWEQALTNCQLLFNTVPSMLITEEQMRLLPHDAILIDLASERGIDAQSAQRHGNQVFWALSLPGKVAPATAGCIIKDNVMHILQTAYPPHHTTNSSEITHKN
;
A
#
# COMPACT_ATOMS: atom_id res chain seq x y z
N MET A 1 8.04 -18.92 -5.43
CA MET A 1 7.43 -17.61 -5.10
C MET A 1 6.50 -17.19 -6.22
N PHE A 2 5.29 -16.77 -5.89
CA PHE A 2 4.28 -16.27 -6.84
C PHE A 2 4.33 -14.74 -6.98
N PRO A 3 3.77 -14.18 -8.07
CA PRO A 3 3.76 -12.73 -8.33
C PRO A 3 2.86 -11.95 -7.36
N LEU A 4 2.89 -10.60 -7.47
CA LEU A 4 2.01 -9.67 -6.75
C LEU A 4 1.11 -8.92 -7.75
N PRO A 5 -0.22 -9.07 -7.71
CA PRO A 5 -0.94 -10.11 -6.94
C PRO A 5 -0.66 -11.51 -7.47
N THR A 6 -0.86 -12.54 -6.64
CA THR A 6 -0.74 -13.93 -7.07
C THR A 6 -1.79 -14.29 -8.11
N THR A 7 -2.99 -13.79 -7.91
CA THR A 7 -4.15 -13.99 -8.79
C THR A 7 -5.08 -12.77 -8.71
N ARG A 8 -5.98 -12.63 -9.69
CA ARG A 8 -7.04 -11.60 -9.68
C ARG A 8 -8.44 -12.19 -9.54
N ASP A 9 -8.59 -13.47 -9.80
CA ASP A 9 -9.88 -14.18 -9.87
C ASP A 9 -9.89 -15.47 -9.04
N ASP A 10 -8.86 -15.73 -8.23
CA ASP A 10 -8.64 -16.92 -7.43
C ASP A 10 -8.54 -18.23 -8.23
N VAL A 11 -8.47 -18.16 -9.54
CA VAL A 11 -8.43 -19.32 -10.45
C VAL A 11 -7.11 -19.38 -11.22
N TYR A 12 -6.70 -18.28 -11.81
CA TYR A 12 -5.53 -18.22 -12.68
C TYR A 12 -4.38 -17.46 -12.03
N LEU A 13 -3.16 -17.92 -12.29
CA LEU A 13 -1.96 -17.18 -11.94
C LEU A 13 -1.94 -15.83 -12.65
N HIS A 14 -1.61 -14.76 -11.94
CA HIS A 14 -1.41 -13.45 -12.55
C HIS A 14 -0.06 -13.40 -13.27
N ALA A 15 -0.08 -13.70 -14.57
CA ALA A 15 1.09 -13.71 -15.44
C ALA A 15 0.84 -12.84 -16.69
N PRO A 16 0.87 -11.49 -16.57
CA PRO A 16 0.39 -10.58 -17.62
C PRO A 16 1.26 -10.61 -18.91
N LEU A 17 2.46 -11.18 -18.86
CA LEU A 17 3.36 -11.33 -20.01
C LEU A 17 3.29 -12.72 -20.65
N PHE A 18 2.40 -13.59 -20.17
CA PHE A 18 2.22 -14.94 -20.68
C PHE A 18 0.83 -15.08 -21.29
N GLU A 19 0.75 -15.58 -22.51
CA GLU A 19 -0.50 -15.62 -23.28
C GLU A 19 -1.48 -16.69 -22.78
N GLU A 20 -0.97 -17.84 -22.32
CA GLU A 20 -1.80 -18.91 -21.82
C GLU A 20 -2.17 -18.72 -20.34
N LYS A 21 -3.42 -19.09 -20.00
CA LYS A 21 -3.86 -19.05 -18.61
C LYS A 21 -3.42 -20.30 -17.86
N ILE A 22 -2.61 -20.11 -16.82
CA ILE A 22 -2.15 -21.17 -15.93
C ILE A 22 -3.07 -21.20 -14.71
N THR A 23 -3.75 -22.33 -14.47
CA THR A 23 -4.60 -22.47 -13.28
C THR A 23 -3.77 -22.68 -12.02
N LEU A 24 -4.20 -22.12 -10.90
CA LEU A 24 -3.56 -22.37 -9.60
C LEU A 24 -3.60 -23.84 -9.23
N ASP A 25 -4.70 -24.54 -9.55
CA ASP A 25 -4.85 -25.98 -9.27
C ASP A 25 -3.82 -26.83 -10.00
N SER A 26 -3.49 -26.52 -11.24
CA SER A 26 -2.45 -27.25 -11.99
C SER A 26 -1.08 -27.08 -11.32
N ILE A 27 -0.77 -25.88 -10.84
CA ILE A 27 0.48 -25.59 -10.13
C ILE A 27 0.50 -26.32 -8.78
N PHE A 28 -0.56 -26.18 -7.97
CA PHE A 28 -0.64 -26.80 -6.65
C PHE A 28 -0.60 -28.33 -6.75
N SER A 29 -1.31 -28.93 -7.72
CA SER A 29 -1.24 -30.37 -7.99
C SER A 29 0.17 -30.83 -8.36
N ALA A 30 0.87 -30.08 -9.21
CA ALA A 30 2.24 -30.42 -9.60
C ALA A 30 3.21 -30.37 -8.42
N ILE A 31 3.09 -29.31 -7.56
CA ILE A 31 3.93 -29.16 -6.38
C ILE A 31 3.62 -30.26 -5.36
N SER A 32 2.35 -30.53 -5.05
CA SER A 32 1.93 -31.56 -4.12
C SER A 32 2.44 -32.95 -4.54
N LYS A 33 2.38 -33.25 -5.84
CA LYS A 33 2.87 -34.56 -6.40
C LYS A 33 4.40 -34.67 -6.44
N SER A 34 5.13 -33.56 -6.37
CA SER A 34 6.61 -33.59 -6.42
C SER A 34 7.23 -34.25 -5.20
N GLY A 35 6.50 -34.31 -4.07
CA GLY A 35 7.00 -34.85 -2.80
C GLY A 35 8.14 -34.05 -2.16
N HIS A 36 8.46 -32.88 -2.69
CA HIS A 36 9.46 -32.02 -2.10
C HIS A 36 8.86 -31.15 -0.99
N ASP A 37 9.64 -30.92 0.06
CA ASP A 37 9.33 -29.89 1.06
C ASP A 37 9.60 -28.51 0.44
N VAL A 38 8.55 -27.73 0.18
CA VAL A 38 8.63 -26.45 -0.49
C VAL A 38 7.93 -25.36 0.30
N LEU A 39 8.60 -24.23 0.48
CA LEU A 39 8.01 -23.03 1.00
C LEU A 39 7.32 -22.25 -0.12
N LEU A 40 6.00 -22.11 -0.04
CA LEU A 40 5.22 -21.35 -1.02
C LEU A 40 4.94 -19.94 -0.52
N LEU A 41 5.34 -18.96 -1.30
CA LEU A 41 5.14 -17.56 -1.02
C LEU A 41 4.30 -16.91 -2.11
N GLY A 42 3.24 -16.20 -1.73
CA GLY A 42 2.39 -15.44 -2.65
C GLY A 42 2.16 -14.01 -2.14
N GLY A 43 1.74 -13.12 -3.01
CA GLY A 43 1.42 -11.75 -2.63
C GLY A 43 -0.07 -11.43 -2.82
N LYS A 44 -0.68 -10.81 -1.80
CA LYS A 44 -2.10 -10.40 -1.79
C LYS A 44 -3.04 -11.61 -2.00
N LEU A 45 -2.98 -12.55 -1.09
CA LEU A 45 -3.76 -13.79 -1.14
C LEU A 45 -5.14 -13.60 -0.52
N SER A 46 -6.19 -14.01 -1.24
CA SER A 46 -7.53 -14.14 -0.68
C SER A 46 -7.65 -15.37 0.23
N ALA A 47 -8.72 -15.43 1.03
CA ALA A 47 -9.06 -16.61 1.79
C ALA A 47 -9.35 -17.81 0.86
N ALA A 48 -9.96 -17.58 -0.32
CA ALA A 48 -10.25 -18.60 -1.31
C ALA A 48 -8.97 -19.21 -1.89
N THR A 49 -7.98 -18.38 -2.26
CA THR A 49 -6.68 -18.84 -2.77
C THR A 49 -5.93 -19.67 -1.73
N ARG A 50 -5.92 -19.25 -0.45
CA ARG A 50 -5.28 -20.03 0.63
C ARG A 50 -5.96 -21.36 0.88
N LYS A 51 -7.30 -21.38 0.90
CA LYS A 51 -8.08 -22.60 1.03
C LYS A 51 -7.78 -23.57 -0.12
N ARG A 52 -7.73 -23.05 -1.35
CA ARG A 52 -7.40 -23.85 -2.53
C ARG A 52 -6.02 -24.50 -2.42
N ALA A 53 -5.00 -23.79 -1.96
CA ALA A 53 -3.68 -24.39 -1.70
C ALA A 53 -3.73 -25.48 -0.62
N ALA A 54 -4.49 -25.24 0.46
CA ALA A 54 -4.67 -26.19 1.56
C ALA A 54 -5.39 -27.48 1.12
N ASP A 55 -6.30 -27.42 0.14
CA ASP A 55 -6.98 -28.60 -0.44
C ASP A 55 -5.98 -29.55 -1.16
N PHE A 56 -4.80 -29.04 -1.55
CA PHE A 56 -3.67 -29.84 -2.08
C PHE A 56 -2.61 -30.18 -1.01
N GLY A 57 -2.89 -29.89 0.27
CA GLY A 57 -1.94 -30.12 1.38
C GLY A 57 -0.78 -29.12 1.40
N LEU A 58 -0.93 -27.95 0.79
CA LEU A 58 0.11 -26.93 0.68
C LEU A 58 -0.19 -25.74 1.58
N GLU A 59 0.82 -25.25 2.30
CA GLU A 59 0.77 -24.00 3.01
C GLU A 59 1.28 -22.86 2.11
N LEU A 60 0.49 -21.78 1.96
CA LEU A 60 0.82 -20.63 1.14
C LEU A 60 0.90 -19.38 2.02
N ILE A 61 2.10 -18.87 2.19
CA ILE A 61 2.40 -17.69 3.03
C ILE A 61 2.25 -16.42 2.19
N ASP A 62 1.48 -15.47 2.71
CA ASP A 62 1.32 -14.15 2.10
C ASP A 62 2.40 -13.18 2.57
N TYR A 63 3.42 -12.94 1.73
CA TYR A 63 4.47 -11.99 2.05
C TYR A 63 3.98 -10.52 2.03
N TYR A 64 2.88 -10.24 1.33
CA TYR A 64 2.35 -8.87 1.19
C TYR A 64 1.57 -8.41 2.43
N CYS A 65 1.05 -9.33 3.25
CA CYS A 65 0.31 -8.98 4.47
C CYS A 65 1.21 -8.52 5.64
N ARG A 66 2.52 -8.60 5.52
CA ARG A 66 3.44 -8.22 6.59
C ARG A 66 3.49 -6.71 6.77
N GLU A 67 3.40 -6.26 8.03
CA GLU A 67 3.30 -4.85 8.37
C GLU A 67 4.54 -4.05 7.93
N GLU A 68 5.73 -4.61 8.11
CA GLU A 68 6.99 -3.99 7.70
C GLU A 68 7.08 -3.76 6.19
N LEU A 69 6.57 -4.71 5.38
CA LEU A 69 6.48 -4.52 3.93
C LEU A 69 5.49 -3.42 3.57
N GLN A 70 4.33 -3.41 4.22
CA GLN A 70 3.28 -2.42 3.99
C GLN A 70 3.75 -1.00 4.34
N ILE A 71 4.51 -0.84 5.43
CA ILE A 71 5.10 0.44 5.84
C ILE A 71 6.17 0.88 4.82
N ALA A 72 7.11 -0.01 4.47
CA ALA A 72 8.14 0.30 3.49
C ALA A 72 7.54 0.68 2.12
N ASN A 73 6.49 -0.03 1.70
CA ASN A 73 5.80 0.23 0.43
C ASN A 73 4.97 1.53 0.42
N ALA A 74 4.65 2.08 1.59
CA ALA A 74 3.98 3.37 1.70
C ALA A 74 4.91 4.54 1.30
N ILE A 75 6.23 4.39 1.39
CA ILE A 75 7.20 5.41 0.96
C ILE A 75 7.09 5.67 -0.55
N PRO A 76 7.34 4.69 -1.45
CA PRO A 76 7.20 4.93 -2.88
C PRO A 76 5.75 5.20 -3.32
N THR A 77 4.75 4.79 -2.54
CA THR A 77 3.35 5.19 -2.77
C THR A 77 3.19 6.69 -2.56
N THR A 78 3.74 7.23 -1.48
CA THR A 78 3.73 8.66 -1.16
C THR A 78 4.46 9.49 -2.22
N GLU A 79 5.66 9.08 -2.61
CA GLU A 79 6.43 9.75 -3.67
C GLU A 79 5.65 9.78 -4.99
N GLY A 80 5.02 8.66 -5.36
CA GLY A 80 4.18 8.60 -6.54
C GLY A 80 2.93 9.47 -6.47
N ALA A 81 2.31 9.60 -5.29
CA ALA A 81 1.18 10.49 -5.08
C ALA A 81 1.59 11.97 -5.21
N ILE A 82 2.73 12.34 -4.66
CA ILE A 82 3.30 13.69 -4.75
C ILE A 82 3.69 13.99 -6.19
N ALA A 83 4.36 13.08 -6.88
CA ALA A 83 4.72 13.25 -8.29
C ALA A 83 3.47 13.47 -9.17
N LEU A 84 2.39 12.70 -8.93
CA LEU A 84 1.12 12.85 -9.63
C LEU A 84 0.48 14.21 -9.31
N ALA A 85 0.51 14.64 -8.05
CA ALA A 85 0.05 15.98 -7.68
C ALA A 85 0.83 17.07 -8.41
N MET A 86 2.16 17.03 -8.40
CA MET A 86 3.03 18.02 -9.06
C MET A 86 2.84 18.05 -10.58
N GLN A 87 2.46 16.94 -11.19
CA GLN A 87 2.21 16.84 -12.64
C GLN A 87 0.92 17.58 -13.06
N HIS A 88 -0.09 17.59 -12.19
CA HIS A 88 -1.43 18.08 -12.54
C HIS A 88 -1.82 19.37 -11.82
N PHE A 89 -1.19 19.70 -10.70
CA PHE A 89 -1.44 20.89 -9.93
C PHE A 89 -0.65 22.07 -10.50
N PRO A 90 -1.30 23.17 -10.94
CA PRO A 90 -0.62 24.24 -11.64
C PRO A 90 0.17 25.20 -10.74
N TYR A 91 0.18 24.94 -9.43
CA TYR A 91 0.90 25.76 -8.44
C TYR A 91 1.96 24.91 -7.72
N THR A 92 2.79 25.59 -6.91
CA THR A 92 3.74 24.87 -6.03
C THR A 92 3.02 24.19 -4.88
N LEU A 93 3.55 23.06 -4.41
CA LEU A 93 3.07 22.43 -3.18
C LEU A 93 3.34 23.29 -1.95
N HIS A 94 4.42 24.08 -1.97
CA HIS A 94 4.73 25.04 -0.92
C HIS A 94 3.59 26.05 -0.76
N HIS A 95 3.08 26.16 0.47
CA HIS A 95 1.89 26.94 0.87
C HIS A 95 0.55 26.47 0.28
N SER A 96 0.51 25.40 -0.50
CA SER A 96 -0.76 24.82 -0.94
C SER A 96 -1.55 24.24 0.24
N ARG A 97 -2.88 24.22 0.13
CA ARG A 97 -3.77 23.63 1.13
C ARG A 97 -4.09 22.19 0.72
N CYS A 98 -3.49 21.26 1.46
CA CYS A 98 -3.63 19.83 1.24
C CYS A 98 -4.53 19.20 2.32
N THR A 99 -5.47 18.38 1.91
CA THR A 99 -6.28 17.56 2.83
C THR A 99 -5.97 16.09 2.61
N VAL A 100 -5.54 15.40 3.67
CA VAL A 100 -5.28 13.96 3.66
C VAL A 100 -6.38 13.24 4.44
N LEU A 101 -7.12 12.37 3.77
CA LEU A 101 -8.13 11.53 4.39
C LEU A 101 -7.50 10.23 4.87
N GLY A 102 -7.52 10.02 6.20
CA GLY A 102 -6.93 8.86 6.86
C GLY A 102 -5.50 9.09 7.35
N TYR A 103 -5.19 8.49 8.52
CA TYR A 103 -3.88 8.55 9.16
C TYR A 103 -3.33 7.15 9.41
N GLY A 104 -3.45 6.29 8.37
CA GLY A 104 -2.81 4.98 8.30
C GLY A 104 -1.36 5.08 7.83
N ARG A 105 -0.78 3.97 7.39
CA ARG A 105 0.62 3.88 6.90
C ARG A 105 0.95 4.92 5.82
N ILE A 106 0.11 5.00 4.77
CA ILE A 106 0.28 5.97 3.69
C ILE A 106 0.01 7.39 4.21
N GLY A 107 -1.10 7.60 4.93
CA GLY A 107 -1.49 8.93 5.41
C GLY A 107 -0.43 9.57 6.30
N LYS A 108 0.21 8.82 7.19
CA LYS A 108 1.30 9.29 8.06
C LYS A 108 2.50 9.79 7.25
N ILE A 109 3.01 8.98 6.33
CA ILE A 109 4.18 9.33 5.52
C ILE A 109 3.84 10.50 4.58
N LEU A 110 2.66 10.47 3.97
CA LEU A 110 2.22 11.50 3.03
C LEU A 110 2.05 12.86 3.71
N SER A 111 1.36 12.91 4.85
CA SER A 111 1.14 14.19 5.56
C SER A 111 2.46 14.79 6.03
N HIS A 112 3.35 13.98 6.62
CA HIS A 112 4.69 14.41 7.01
C HIS A 112 5.50 14.93 5.81
N THR A 113 5.51 14.22 4.68
CA THR A 113 6.26 14.63 3.48
C THR A 113 5.70 15.90 2.86
N LEU A 114 4.38 16.04 2.76
CA LEU A 114 3.74 17.26 2.27
C LEU A 114 4.05 18.46 3.16
N HIS A 115 4.02 18.29 4.49
CA HIS A 115 4.41 19.32 5.44
C HIS A 115 5.88 19.72 5.27
N ALA A 116 6.78 18.75 5.12
CA ALA A 116 8.20 19.01 4.88
C ALA A 116 8.46 19.77 3.55
N LEU A 117 7.59 19.61 2.55
CA LEU A 117 7.60 20.41 1.32
C LEU A 117 6.99 21.81 1.50
N GLY A 118 6.56 22.16 2.72
CA GLY A 118 5.99 23.47 3.06
C GLY A 118 4.52 23.64 2.71
N ALA A 119 3.77 22.55 2.49
CA ALA A 119 2.33 22.61 2.32
C ALA A 119 1.61 22.84 3.67
N ASN A 120 0.43 23.46 3.61
CA ASN A 120 -0.49 23.55 4.74
C ASN A 120 -1.36 22.29 4.76
N VAL A 121 -1.07 21.36 5.65
CA VAL A 121 -1.68 20.02 5.63
C VAL A 121 -2.73 19.87 6.72
N CYS A 122 -3.98 19.56 6.32
CA CYS A 122 -5.03 19.08 7.21
C CYS A 122 -5.13 17.57 7.08
N VAL A 123 -5.22 16.85 8.21
CA VAL A 123 -5.35 15.39 8.21
C VAL A 123 -6.64 14.98 8.90
N VAL A 124 -7.52 14.34 8.15
CA VAL A 124 -8.79 13.83 8.68
C VAL A 124 -8.57 12.44 9.28
N ALA A 125 -8.81 12.32 10.58
CA ALA A 125 -8.62 11.08 11.33
C ALA A 125 -9.82 10.79 12.26
N ARG A 126 -9.82 9.62 12.91
CA ARG A 126 -10.91 9.19 13.80
C ARG A 126 -10.52 9.08 15.25
N LYS A 127 -9.22 8.88 15.54
CA LYS A 127 -8.72 8.58 16.89
C LYS A 127 -8.08 9.80 17.51
N GLU A 128 -8.38 10.06 18.77
CA GLU A 128 -7.73 11.13 19.55
C GLU A 128 -6.20 10.98 19.60
N SER A 129 -5.70 9.74 19.68
CA SER A 129 -4.26 9.48 19.65
C SER A 129 -3.62 9.89 18.31
N ASP A 130 -4.37 9.78 17.20
CA ASP A 130 -3.87 10.21 15.89
C ASP A 130 -3.80 11.74 15.81
N PHE A 131 -4.75 12.46 16.44
CA PHE A 131 -4.73 13.93 16.49
C PHE A 131 -3.47 14.47 17.17
N ALA A 132 -3.07 13.86 18.29
CA ALA A 132 -1.85 14.24 18.99
C ALA A 132 -0.59 14.05 18.11
N TRP A 133 -0.53 12.95 17.34
CA TRP A 133 0.57 12.71 16.41
C TRP A 133 0.55 13.68 15.22
N ILE A 134 -0.63 13.95 14.64
CA ILE A 134 -0.79 14.89 13.53
C ILE A 134 -0.33 16.30 13.93
N ASP A 135 -0.70 16.74 15.13
CA ASP A 135 -0.30 18.03 15.69
C ASP A 135 1.22 18.09 15.97
N ALA A 136 1.78 17.02 16.54
CA ALA A 136 3.22 16.90 16.79
C ALA A 136 4.06 16.94 15.49
N ASP A 137 3.51 16.42 14.38
CA ASP A 137 4.11 16.47 13.04
C ASP A 137 3.92 17.85 12.35
N GLY A 138 3.31 18.84 13.01
CA GLY A 138 3.07 20.18 12.47
C GLY A 138 1.92 20.27 11.47
N CYS A 139 1.08 19.24 11.39
CA CYS A 139 -0.13 19.20 10.57
C CYS A 139 -1.36 19.59 11.40
N THR A 140 -2.46 19.96 10.75
CA THR A 140 -3.72 20.30 11.42
C THR A 140 -4.59 19.05 11.54
N PRO A 141 -4.88 18.54 12.76
CA PRO A 141 -5.79 17.42 12.94
C PRO A 141 -7.25 17.86 12.74
N VAL A 142 -8.02 17.03 12.05
CA VAL A 142 -9.45 17.26 11.78
C VAL A 142 -10.23 15.98 12.09
N ALA A 143 -11.29 16.11 12.90
CA ALA A 143 -12.19 14.99 13.15
C ALA A 143 -13.05 14.70 11.93
N LEU A 144 -13.30 13.41 11.64
CA LEU A 144 -14.13 13.00 10.50
C LEU A 144 -15.56 13.58 10.55
N GLY A 145 -16.09 13.87 11.73
CA GLY A 145 -17.41 14.51 11.89
C GLY A 145 -17.44 16.02 11.64
N ASN A 146 -16.28 16.69 11.49
CA ASN A 146 -16.16 18.16 11.39
C ASN A 146 -15.18 18.57 10.27
N TRP A 147 -15.20 17.84 9.16
CA TRP A 147 -14.21 18.01 8.09
C TRP A 147 -14.63 18.95 6.95
N GLU A 148 -15.83 19.55 7.03
CA GLU A 148 -16.39 20.43 6.00
C GLU A 148 -15.45 21.61 5.69
N GLN A 149 -14.88 22.22 6.74
CA GLN A 149 -13.95 23.35 6.56
C GLN A 149 -12.64 22.90 5.89
N ALA A 150 -12.18 21.67 6.16
CA ALA A 150 -11.01 21.10 5.51
C ALA A 150 -11.25 20.83 4.02
N LEU A 151 -12.49 20.53 3.63
CA LEU A 151 -12.88 20.34 2.24
C LEU A 151 -13.06 21.66 1.50
N THR A 152 -13.73 22.66 2.09
CA THR A 152 -14.02 23.94 1.43
C THR A 152 -12.78 24.76 1.08
N ASN A 153 -11.70 24.57 1.82
CA ASN A 153 -10.41 25.25 1.56
C ASN A 153 -9.39 24.38 0.82
N CYS A 154 -9.75 23.17 0.42
CA CYS A 154 -8.83 22.19 -0.15
C CYS A 154 -8.44 22.53 -1.59
N GLN A 155 -7.16 22.46 -1.92
CA GLN A 155 -6.64 22.53 -3.29
C GLN A 155 -6.19 21.15 -3.80
N LEU A 156 -5.66 20.34 -2.89
CA LEU A 156 -5.22 18.97 -3.16
C LEU A 156 -5.82 18.03 -2.10
N LEU A 157 -6.63 17.08 -2.53
CA LEU A 157 -7.19 16.06 -1.65
C LEU A 157 -6.56 14.71 -1.94
N PHE A 158 -6.03 14.08 -0.90
CA PHE A 158 -5.48 12.72 -0.97
C PHE A 158 -6.34 11.79 -0.11
N ASN A 159 -6.97 10.80 -0.74
CA ASN A 159 -7.69 9.78 -0.01
C ASN A 159 -6.81 8.52 0.19
N THR A 160 -6.69 8.07 1.45
CA THR A 160 -5.97 6.82 1.80
C THR A 160 -6.89 5.77 2.42
N VAL A 161 -8.20 6.07 2.54
CA VAL A 161 -9.18 5.21 3.21
C VAL A 161 -9.93 4.37 2.17
N PRO A 162 -9.94 3.03 2.28
CA PRO A 162 -10.61 2.14 1.32
C PRO A 162 -12.13 2.04 1.61
N SER A 163 -12.80 3.16 1.63
CA SER A 163 -14.27 3.27 1.72
C SER A 163 -14.72 4.56 1.07
N MET A 164 -15.93 4.56 0.50
CA MET A 164 -16.52 5.74 -0.13
C MET A 164 -16.72 6.85 0.89
N LEU A 165 -15.87 7.89 0.83
CA LEU A 165 -15.92 9.04 1.72
C LEU A 165 -16.36 10.32 1.00
N ILE A 166 -15.89 10.53 -0.23
CA ILE A 166 -16.23 11.70 -1.03
C ILE A 166 -17.36 11.34 -1.98
N THR A 167 -18.57 11.52 -1.50
CA THR A 167 -19.82 11.37 -2.28
C THR A 167 -20.23 12.69 -2.91
N GLU A 168 -21.39 12.75 -3.56
CA GLU A 168 -21.98 13.98 -4.10
C GLU A 168 -22.08 15.10 -3.05
N GLU A 169 -22.39 14.75 -1.81
CA GLU A 169 -22.56 15.72 -0.70
C GLU A 169 -21.21 16.41 -0.37
N GLN A 170 -20.15 15.61 -0.18
CA GLN A 170 -18.81 16.15 0.12
C GLN A 170 -18.21 16.85 -1.10
N MET A 171 -18.53 16.36 -2.30
CA MET A 171 -18.06 16.98 -3.54
C MET A 171 -18.52 18.44 -3.68
N ARG A 172 -19.75 18.76 -3.23
CA ARG A 172 -20.29 20.13 -3.24
C ARG A 172 -19.54 21.10 -2.34
N LEU A 173 -18.79 20.59 -1.37
CA LEU A 173 -17.97 21.42 -0.48
C LEU A 173 -16.59 21.72 -1.07
N LEU A 174 -16.13 20.92 -2.01
CA LEU A 174 -14.80 21.09 -2.61
C LEU A 174 -14.79 22.23 -3.65
N PRO A 175 -13.70 23.00 -3.75
CA PRO A 175 -13.48 23.90 -4.88
C PRO A 175 -13.50 23.13 -6.21
N HIS A 176 -14.07 23.69 -7.26
CA HIS A 176 -14.17 23.05 -8.57
C HIS A 176 -12.81 22.76 -9.22
N ASP A 177 -11.77 23.52 -8.85
CA ASP A 177 -10.41 23.35 -9.32
C ASP A 177 -9.54 22.48 -8.41
N ALA A 178 -10.12 21.94 -7.32
CA ALA A 178 -9.41 21.01 -6.46
C ALA A 178 -9.08 19.71 -7.20
N ILE A 179 -7.84 19.24 -7.04
CA ILE A 179 -7.37 17.96 -7.60
C ILE A 179 -7.49 16.87 -6.52
N LEU A 180 -8.09 15.75 -6.90
CA LEU A 180 -8.34 14.65 -6.00
C LEU A 180 -7.53 13.41 -6.41
N ILE A 181 -6.76 12.88 -5.46
CA ILE A 181 -5.91 11.70 -5.68
C ILE A 181 -6.34 10.61 -4.72
N ASP A 182 -6.89 9.53 -5.27
CA ASP A 182 -7.36 8.38 -4.50
C ASP A 182 -6.29 7.28 -4.50
N LEU A 183 -5.68 7.06 -3.34
CA LEU A 183 -4.60 6.08 -3.10
C LEU A 183 -5.12 4.77 -2.52
N ALA A 184 -6.41 4.72 -2.19
CA ALA A 184 -7.01 3.56 -1.56
C ALA A 184 -7.15 2.38 -2.53
N SER A 185 -7.10 1.16 -1.99
CA SER A 185 -7.27 -0.07 -2.77
C SER A 185 -8.67 -0.23 -3.35
N GLU A 186 -9.65 0.38 -2.71
CA GLU A 186 -11.03 0.52 -3.16
C GLU A 186 -11.35 2.01 -3.32
N ARG A 187 -12.22 2.36 -4.26
CA ARG A 187 -12.56 3.75 -4.53
C ARG A 187 -13.20 4.42 -3.32
N GLY A 188 -12.61 5.50 -2.87
CA GLY A 188 -13.14 6.34 -1.80
C GLY A 188 -13.71 7.66 -2.30
N ILE A 189 -13.61 7.94 -3.61
CA ILE A 189 -14.08 9.16 -4.26
C ILE A 189 -15.04 8.79 -5.40
N ASP A 190 -16.23 9.37 -5.41
CA ASP A 190 -17.20 9.21 -6.48
C ASP A 190 -16.74 9.96 -7.73
N ALA A 191 -16.22 9.20 -8.71
CA ALA A 191 -15.71 9.75 -9.95
C ALA A 191 -16.81 10.42 -10.83
N GLN A 192 -18.06 9.94 -10.74
CA GLN A 192 -19.16 10.53 -11.50
C GLN A 192 -19.55 11.89 -10.92
N SER A 193 -19.65 11.99 -9.61
CA SER A 193 -19.88 13.25 -8.91
C SER A 193 -18.75 14.25 -9.18
N ALA A 194 -17.51 13.82 -9.11
CA ALA A 194 -16.36 14.67 -9.42
C ALA A 194 -16.41 15.23 -10.84
N GLN A 195 -16.73 14.39 -11.82
CA GLN A 195 -16.87 14.82 -13.21
C GLN A 195 -17.97 15.87 -13.38
N ARG A 196 -19.13 15.68 -12.72
CA ARG A 196 -20.24 16.67 -12.76
C ARG A 196 -19.85 18.01 -12.14
N HIS A 197 -19.00 17.99 -11.10
CA HIS A 197 -18.49 19.19 -10.41
C HIS A 197 -17.27 19.82 -11.09
N GLY A 198 -16.69 19.18 -12.11
CA GLY A 198 -15.53 19.67 -12.83
C GLY A 198 -14.18 19.33 -12.17
N ASN A 199 -14.18 18.56 -11.09
CA ASN A 199 -12.95 18.14 -10.42
C ASN A 199 -12.24 17.03 -11.16
N GLN A 200 -10.90 17.08 -11.19
CA GLN A 200 -10.07 15.99 -11.68
C GLN A 200 -9.84 14.96 -10.57
N VAL A 201 -10.10 13.68 -10.87
CA VAL A 201 -9.87 12.57 -9.95
C VAL A 201 -8.92 11.57 -10.56
N PHE A 202 -7.87 11.22 -9.82
CA PHE A 202 -6.89 10.20 -10.18
C PHE A 202 -6.98 9.04 -9.19
N TRP A 203 -7.46 7.88 -9.65
CA TRP A 203 -7.37 6.66 -8.85
C TRP A 203 -6.00 6.01 -9.09
N ALA A 204 -5.09 6.25 -8.15
CA ALA A 204 -3.66 5.99 -8.31
C ALA A 204 -3.25 4.64 -7.71
N LEU A 205 -3.58 3.56 -8.40
CA LEU A 205 -3.21 2.20 -8.00
C LEU A 205 -1.79 1.82 -8.45
N SER A 206 -1.15 0.96 -7.65
CA SER A 206 0.15 0.33 -7.95
C SER A 206 1.28 1.35 -8.19
N LEU A 207 1.24 2.49 -7.50
CA LEU A 207 2.26 3.55 -7.62
C LEU A 207 3.69 3.04 -7.40
N PRO A 208 4.02 2.22 -6.38
CA PRO A 208 5.39 1.76 -6.18
C PRO A 208 6.02 1.13 -7.41
N GLY A 209 5.29 0.24 -8.08
CA GLY A 209 5.78 -0.42 -9.30
C GLY A 209 5.87 0.50 -10.51
N LYS A 210 5.14 1.63 -10.53
CA LYS A 210 5.15 2.60 -11.63
C LYS A 210 6.25 3.64 -11.48
N VAL A 211 6.45 4.16 -10.27
CA VAL A 211 7.36 5.31 -10.02
C VAL A 211 8.73 4.88 -9.52
N ALA A 212 8.82 3.78 -8.77
CA ALA A 212 10.05 3.28 -8.16
C ALA A 212 10.14 1.74 -8.22
N PRO A 213 10.12 1.11 -9.41
CA PRO A 213 10.06 -0.36 -9.55
C PRO A 213 11.25 -1.07 -8.90
N ALA A 214 12.45 -0.49 -8.95
CA ALA A 214 13.62 -1.06 -8.31
C ALA A 214 13.47 -1.09 -6.78
N THR A 215 13.04 0.01 -6.16
CA THR A 215 12.77 0.09 -4.72
C THR A 215 11.67 -0.88 -4.31
N ALA A 216 10.57 -0.93 -5.07
CA ALA A 216 9.47 -1.86 -4.80
C ALA A 216 9.93 -3.33 -4.87
N GLY A 217 10.79 -3.67 -5.83
CA GLY A 217 11.41 -4.98 -5.93
C GLY A 217 12.33 -5.31 -4.74
N CYS A 218 13.15 -4.36 -4.30
CA CYS A 218 14.00 -4.52 -3.12
C CYS A 218 13.18 -4.74 -1.84
N ILE A 219 12.11 -3.98 -1.62
CA ILE A 219 11.22 -4.14 -0.47
C ILE A 219 10.63 -5.56 -0.43
N ILE A 220 10.15 -6.07 -1.56
CA ILE A 220 9.64 -7.44 -1.65
C ILE A 220 10.75 -8.46 -1.39
N LYS A 221 11.92 -8.30 -2.03
CA LYS A 221 13.07 -9.18 -1.84
C LYS A 221 13.48 -9.26 -0.37
N ASP A 222 13.66 -8.12 0.30
CA ASP A 222 14.12 -8.08 1.69
C ASP A 222 13.11 -8.74 2.63
N ASN A 223 11.82 -8.53 2.39
CA ASN A 223 10.75 -9.19 3.14
C ASN A 223 10.75 -10.72 2.92
N VAL A 224 10.88 -11.17 1.68
CA VAL A 224 10.98 -12.61 1.33
C VAL A 224 12.22 -13.23 1.97
N MET A 225 13.37 -12.57 1.91
CA MET A 225 14.59 -13.04 2.56
C MET A 225 14.43 -13.17 4.08
N HIS A 226 13.73 -12.25 4.72
CA HIS A 226 13.43 -12.35 6.15
C HIS A 226 12.52 -13.55 6.46
N ILE A 227 11.50 -13.83 5.63
CA ILE A 227 10.67 -15.03 5.78
C ILE A 227 11.53 -16.30 5.65
N LEU A 228 12.40 -16.37 4.64
CA LEU A 228 13.29 -17.51 4.45
C LEU A 228 14.23 -17.73 5.64
N GLN A 229 14.83 -16.67 6.17
CA GLN A 229 15.72 -16.75 7.34
C GLN A 229 14.96 -17.24 8.60
N THR A 230 13.69 -16.87 8.73
CA THR A 230 12.86 -17.31 9.86
C THR A 230 12.42 -18.78 9.69
N ALA A 231 12.06 -19.19 8.47
CA ALA A 231 11.65 -20.55 8.17
C ALA A 231 12.84 -21.55 8.17
N TYR A 232 14.00 -21.11 7.72
CA TYR A 232 15.23 -21.89 7.62
C TYR A 232 16.38 -21.14 8.28
N PRO A 233 16.44 -21.08 9.64
CA PRO A 233 17.52 -20.40 10.34
C PRO A 233 18.84 -21.03 9.96
N PRO A 234 19.93 -20.24 9.73
CA PRO A 234 21.23 -20.78 9.43
C PRO A 234 21.67 -21.69 10.60
N HIS A 235 22.07 -22.91 10.29
CA HIS A 235 22.65 -23.79 11.27
C HIS A 235 23.92 -23.11 11.80
N HIS A 236 23.93 -22.74 13.08
CA HIS A 236 25.16 -22.36 13.77
C HIS A 236 26.06 -23.59 13.75
N THR A 237 27.04 -23.62 12.87
CA THR A 237 28.20 -24.51 12.98
C THR A 237 28.94 -24.07 14.23
N THR A 238 28.66 -24.72 15.34
CA THR A 238 29.48 -24.66 16.54
C THR A 238 30.83 -25.26 16.17
N ASN A 239 31.77 -24.45 15.75
CA ASN A 239 33.18 -24.82 15.72
C ASN A 239 33.66 -24.98 17.16
N SER A 240 33.45 -26.16 17.71
CA SER A 240 34.12 -26.65 18.89
C SER A 240 35.55 -27.02 18.49
N SER A 241 36.42 -26.02 18.36
CA SER A 241 37.86 -26.26 18.43
C SER A 241 38.26 -26.21 19.90
N GLU A 242 38.05 -27.31 20.62
CA GLU A 242 38.79 -27.62 21.81
C GLU A 242 40.27 -27.82 21.41
N ILE A 243 41.05 -26.78 21.57
CA ILE A 243 42.51 -26.92 21.62
C ILE A 243 42.85 -27.39 23.03
N THR A 244 42.93 -28.70 23.17
CA THR A 244 43.61 -29.33 24.28
C THR A 244 45.08 -28.97 24.24
N HIS A 245 45.52 -28.02 25.01
CA HIS A 245 46.93 -27.91 25.41
C HIS A 245 47.18 -28.84 26.63
N LYS A 246 47.75 -30.00 26.32
CA LYS A 246 48.57 -30.78 27.27
C LYS A 246 50.01 -30.28 27.19
N ASN A 247 50.51 -29.88 28.24
CA ASN A 247 51.78 -29.91 28.92
C ASN A 247 52.14 -28.65 29.64
#